data_285b12db4599c8e6b5398f937a966d18
#
_entry.id   285b12db4599c8e6b5398f937a966d18
#
_cell.length_a   1.000
_cell.length_b   1.000
_cell.length_c   1.000
_cell.angle_alpha   90.00
_cell.angle_beta   90.00
_cell.angle_gamma   90.00
#
_symmetry.space_group_name_H-M   'P 1'
#
loop_
_entity.id
_entity.type
_entity.pdbx_description
1 polymer ?
#
loop_
_entity_poly.entity_id
_entity_poly.type
_entity_poly.pdbx_seq_one_letter_code
_entity_poly.pdbx_strand_id
1 'polypeptide(L)'
;AESIPFSNPADGVFVYSGDMGVRTIQISATRQVQDRENGYDVFMNLTTSTGAQRNLFETVHGIIAGLEADAPNAVFIDDIHAAHEQIGAVRARGGARLNTIEDQGRVNEDFIFTMQSSLSDIEDIDLAEAVSRFEQEMLALQAAQQSFNMVQSLSLFNYL
;
A
#
# COMPACT_ATOMS: atom_id res chain seq x y z
N ALA A 1 7.63 23.30 12.20
CA ALA A 1 8.39 23.34 13.44
C ALA A 1 8.50 21.92 13.96
N GLU A 2 9.70 21.38 14.05
CA GLU A 2 9.94 20.11 14.72
C GLU A 2 9.75 20.32 16.21
N SER A 3 8.59 19.97 16.72
CA SER A 3 8.37 19.88 18.16
C SER A 3 8.91 18.53 18.65
N ILE A 4 9.67 18.54 19.72
CA ILE A 4 10.08 17.30 20.41
C ILE A 4 8.81 16.65 20.96
N PRO A 5 8.43 15.44 20.53
CA PRO A 5 7.14 14.85 20.89
C PRO A 5 7.05 14.47 22.38
N PHE A 6 8.17 14.12 23.01
CA PHE A 6 8.23 13.78 24.42
C PHE A 6 9.16 14.74 25.14
N SER A 7 8.74 15.31 26.25
CA SER A 7 9.53 16.23 27.06
C SER A 7 9.37 15.92 28.55
N ASN A 8 10.42 16.27 29.30
CA ASN A 8 10.43 16.18 30.76
C ASN A 8 10.59 17.63 31.33
N PRO A 9 9.50 18.39 31.50
CA PRO A 9 9.58 19.78 31.99
C PRO A 9 9.95 19.88 33.45
N ALA A 10 9.75 18.83 34.23
CA ALA A 10 10.14 18.77 35.65
C ALA A 10 10.46 17.30 35.99
N ASP A 11 11.21 17.08 37.05
CA ASP A 11 11.61 15.74 37.47
C ASP A 11 10.39 14.83 37.70
N GLY A 12 10.38 13.69 37.07
CA GLY A 12 9.27 12.72 37.09
C GLY A 12 8.02 13.13 36.31
N VAL A 13 8.00 14.28 35.63
CA VAL A 13 6.85 14.76 34.84
C VAL A 13 7.15 14.61 33.37
N PHE A 14 6.41 13.77 32.67
CA PHE A 14 6.58 13.52 31.24
C PHE A 14 5.34 13.98 30.46
N VAL A 15 5.56 14.77 29.41
CA VAL A 15 4.51 15.38 28.60
C VAL A 15 4.69 14.97 27.14
N TYR A 16 3.58 14.62 26.50
CA TYR A 16 3.53 14.38 25.07
C TYR A 16 2.96 15.61 24.35
N SER A 17 3.74 16.15 23.42
CA SER A 17 3.39 17.31 22.59
C SER A 17 3.33 16.96 21.10
N GLY A 18 3.31 15.66 20.78
CA GLY A 18 3.20 15.18 19.41
C GLY A 18 1.78 15.25 18.87
N ASP A 19 1.64 14.97 17.59
CA ASP A 19 0.35 14.87 16.92
C ASP A 19 -0.42 13.63 17.39
N MET A 20 -1.67 13.83 17.79
CA MET A 20 -2.60 12.76 18.21
C MET A 20 -3.50 12.28 17.05
N GLY A 21 -3.36 12.88 15.84
CA GLY A 21 -4.18 12.54 14.68
C GLY A 21 -3.87 11.16 14.13
N VAL A 22 -4.91 10.51 13.65
CA VAL A 22 -4.83 9.25 12.90
C VAL A 22 -4.85 9.59 11.42
N ARG A 23 -3.77 9.23 10.71
CA ARG A 23 -3.72 9.36 9.25
C ARG A 23 -3.92 7.99 8.62
N THR A 24 -4.80 7.94 7.62
CA THR A 24 -5.04 6.75 6.81
C THR A 24 -4.60 6.98 5.38
N ILE A 25 -4.10 5.92 4.74
CA ILE A 25 -3.74 5.90 3.33
C ILE A 25 -4.69 4.95 2.63
N GLN A 26 -5.25 5.40 1.51
CA GLN A 26 -6.09 4.56 0.68
C GLN A 26 -5.22 3.63 -0.16
N ILE A 27 -5.42 2.32 -0.02
CA ILE A 27 -4.66 1.28 -0.73
C ILE A 27 -5.47 0.61 -1.84
N SER A 28 -6.81 0.81 -1.85
CA SER A 28 -7.70 0.40 -2.95
C SER A 28 -8.95 1.28 -2.96
N ALA A 29 -9.83 1.08 -3.94
CA ALA A 29 -11.08 1.84 -4.06
C ALA A 29 -11.96 1.82 -2.81
N THR A 30 -11.88 0.74 -2.01
CA THR A 30 -12.75 0.51 -0.84
C THR A 30 -11.98 0.29 0.47
N ARG A 31 -10.63 0.27 0.43
CA ARG A 31 -9.81 -0.07 1.60
C ARG A 31 -8.83 1.04 1.95
N GLN A 32 -8.82 1.39 3.23
CA GLN A 32 -7.86 2.30 3.83
C GLN A 32 -7.08 1.60 4.93
N VAL A 33 -5.83 2.00 5.12
CA VAL A 33 -4.94 1.51 6.16
C VAL A 33 -4.34 2.69 6.90
N GLN A 34 -4.27 2.59 8.22
CA GLN A 34 -3.60 3.56 9.06
C GLN A 34 -2.08 3.43 8.86
N ASP A 35 -1.39 4.56 8.60
CA ASP A 35 0.03 4.56 8.27
C ASP A 35 0.96 4.68 9.48
N ARG A 36 0.42 5.12 10.63
CA ARG A 36 1.22 5.32 11.85
C ARG A 36 0.42 5.02 13.11
N GLU A 37 1.13 4.74 14.19
CA GLU A 37 0.60 4.72 15.53
C GLU A 37 0.83 6.07 16.22
N ASN A 38 -0.06 6.41 17.14
CA ASN A 38 0.08 7.59 17.96
C ASN A 38 1.04 7.31 19.13
N GLY A 39 2.08 8.11 19.29
CA GLY A 39 3.03 7.95 20.38
C GLY A 39 2.41 8.12 21.78
N TYR A 40 1.32 8.88 21.89
CA TYR A 40 0.58 8.99 23.14
C TYR A 40 0.00 7.63 23.56
N ASP A 41 -0.71 6.95 22.65
CA ASP A 41 -1.34 5.66 22.93
C ASP A 41 -0.33 4.56 23.19
N VAL A 42 0.88 4.67 22.63
CA VAL A 42 1.94 3.67 22.81
C VAL A 42 2.66 3.83 24.13
N PHE A 43 2.99 5.07 24.54
CA PHE A 43 3.92 5.34 25.64
C PHE A 43 3.33 6.10 26.81
N MET A 44 2.26 6.89 26.59
CA MET A 44 1.69 7.76 27.61
C MET A 44 0.43 7.21 28.25
N ASN A 45 -0.25 6.27 27.61
CA ASN A 45 -1.53 5.72 28.02
C ASN A 45 -1.42 4.23 28.35
N LEU A 46 -0.58 3.89 29.33
CA LEU A 46 -0.44 2.53 29.84
C LEU A 46 -1.47 2.26 30.91
N THR A 47 -2.17 1.14 30.80
CA THR A 47 -2.95 0.59 31.91
C THR A 47 -2.03 -0.24 32.79
N THR A 48 -1.77 0.21 34.00
CA THR A 48 -0.93 -0.48 34.97
C THR A 48 -1.55 -1.79 35.44
N SER A 49 -0.74 -2.64 36.08
CA SER A 49 -1.19 -3.87 36.72
C SER A 49 -2.31 -3.66 37.76
N THR A 50 -2.39 -2.46 38.35
CA THR A 50 -3.43 -2.07 39.30
C THR A 50 -4.65 -1.42 38.66
N GLY A 51 -4.68 -1.27 37.32
CA GLY A 51 -5.77 -0.61 36.60
C GLY A 51 -5.70 0.91 36.54
N ALA A 52 -4.67 1.53 37.10
CA ALA A 52 -4.43 2.96 36.96
C ALA A 52 -3.82 3.30 35.59
N GLN A 53 -3.98 4.55 35.16
CA GLN A 53 -3.30 5.06 33.97
C GLN A 53 -1.95 5.66 34.39
N ARG A 54 -0.89 5.30 33.68
CA ARG A 54 0.46 5.81 33.89
C ARG A 54 1.18 5.83 32.54
N ASN A 55 2.21 6.64 32.40
CA ASN A 55 3.07 6.55 31.23
C ASN A 55 4.32 5.69 31.48
N LEU A 56 4.90 5.19 30.40
CA LEU A 56 6.10 4.34 30.46
C LEU A 56 7.28 5.05 31.14
N PHE A 57 7.43 6.34 30.88
CA PHE A 57 8.54 7.13 31.42
C PHE A 57 8.42 7.33 32.93
N GLU A 58 7.21 7.57 33.45
CA GLU A 58 6.94 7.61 34.90
C GLU A 58 7.21 6.26 35.56
N THR A 59 6.87 5.17 34.90
CA THR A 59 7.17 3.83 35.41
C THR A 59 8.66 3.60 35.52
N VAL A 60 9.43 3.95 34.49
CA VAL A 60 10.91 3.84 34.53
C VAL A 60 11.51 4.77 35.57
N HIS A 61 11.02 6.01 35.64
CA HIS A 61 11.47 6.98 36.67
C HIS A 61 11.19 6.48 38.09
N GLY A 62 10.01 5.91 38.33
CA GLY A 62 9.66 5.31 39.61
C GLY A 62 10.54 4.13 40.01
N ILE A 63 10.99 3.31 39.03
CA ILE A 63 11.97 2.24 39.29
C ILE A 63 13.31 2.85 39.72
N ILE A 64 13.80 3.84 39.00
CA ILE A 64 15.07 4.52 39.32
C ILE A 64 15.02 5.11 40.72
N ALA A 65 14.00 5.91 41.01
CA ALA A 65 13.82 6.51 42.34
C ALA A 65 13.71 5.48 43.46
N GLY A 66 13.02 4.35 43.20
CA GLY A 66 12.94 3.25 44.16
C GLY A 66 14.28 2.58 44.44
N LEU A 67 15.10 2.41 43.40
CA LEU A 67 16.44 1.82 43.55
C LEU A 67 17.40 2.76 44.26
N GLU A 68 17.34 4.09 43.97
CA GLU A 68 18.15 5.11 44.62
C GLU A 68 17.81 5.22 46.14
N ALA A 69 16.54 5.04 46.47
CA ALA A 69 16.07 5.04 47.84
C ALA A 69 16.26 3.71 48.58
N ASP A 70 16.87 2.70 47.96
CA ASP A 70 16.97 1.33 48.48
C ASP A 70 15.60 0.72 48.92
N ALA A 71 14.53 1.16 48.20
CA ALA A 71 13.14 0.76 48.44
C ALA A 71 12.43 0.39 47.13
N PRO A 72 12.88 -0.67 46.44
CA PRO A 72 12.29 -1.05 45.16
C PRO A 72 10.83 -1.47 45.32
N ASN A 73 9.97 -0.98 44.40
CA ASN A 73 8.55 -1.34 44.39
C ASN A 73 8.25 -2.32 43.26
N ALA A 74 7.81 -3.52 43.62
CA ALA A 74 7.51 -4.60 42.67
C ALA A 74 6.41 -4.21 41.65
N VAL A 75 5.48 -3.32 42.02
CA VAL A 75 4.41 -2.87 41.14
C VAL A 75 4.97 -2.26 39.84
N PHE A 76 6.10 -1.56 39.91
CA PHE A 76 6.72 -1.00 38.69
C PHE A 76 7.27 -2.06 37.72
N ILE A 77 7.64 -3.25 38.25
CA ILE A 77 8.08 -4.38 37.43
C ILE A 77 6.88 -4.91 36.62
N ASP A 78 5.74 -5.07 37.28
CA ASP A 78 4.51 -5.50 36.64
C ASP A 78 4.03 -4.44 35.61
N ASP A 79 4.19 -3.16 35.91
CA ASP A 79 3.86 -2.07 34.98
C ASP A 79 4.78 -2.08 33.75
N ILE A 80 6.07 -2.45 33.89
CA ILE A 80 6.97 -2.64 32.72
C ILE A 80 6.53 -3.82 31.88
N HIS A 81 6.07 -4.91 32.50
CA HIS A 81 5.52 -6.03 31.77
C HIS A 81 4.27 -5.62 30.97
N ALA A 82 3.36 -4.87 31.57
CA ALA A 82 2.18 -4.32 30.89
C ALA A 82 2.56 -3.39 29.71
N ALA A 83 3.59 -2.56 29.89
CA ALA A 83 4.13 -1.73 28.83
C ALA A 83 4.71 -2.55 27.67
N HIS A 84 5.45 -3.61 27.99
CA HIS A 84 6.01 -4.51 26.99
C HIS A 84 4.91 -5.21 26.18
N GLU A 85 3.86 -5.69 26.84
CA GLU A 85 2.70 -6.30 26.18
C GLU A 85 1.99 -5.30 25.25
N GLN A 86 1.79 -4.06 25.69
CA GLN A 86 1.19 -3.00 24.87
C GLN A 86 2.03 -2.71 23.61
N ILE A 87 3.35 -2.56 23.76
CA ILE A 87 4.26 -2.36 22.63
C ILE A 87 4.22 -3.59 21.68
N GLY A 88 4.15 -4.80 22.25
CA GLY A 88 3.97 -6.03 21.49
C GLY A 88 2.69 -6.04 20.67
N ALA A 89 1.58 -5.61 21.25
CA ALA A 89 0.29 -5.48 20.57
C ALA A 89 0.32 -4.43 19.44
N VAL A 90 1.01 -3.29 19.67
CA VAL A 90 1.23 -2.26 18.63
C VAL A 90 2.02 -2.83 17.46
N ARG A 91 3.11 -3.56 17.74
CA ARG A 91 3.92 -4.22 16.71
C ARG A 91 3.10 -5.26 15.92
N ALA A 92 2.27 -6.05 16.61
CA ALA A 92 1.40 -7.02 15.96
C ALA A 92 0.38 -6.33 15.01
N ARG A 93 -0.22 -5.21 15.43
CA ARG A 93 -1.10 -4.41 14.56
C ARG A 93 -0.35 -3.85 13.34
N GLY A 94 0.89 -3.38 13.54
CA GLY A 94 1.75 -2.93 12.45
C GLY A 94 2.04 -4.05 11.44
N GLY A 95 2.37 -5.24 11.92
CA GLY A 95 2.58 -6.43 11.10
C GLY A 95 1.32 -6.84 10.31
N ALA A 96 0.16 -6.83 10.95
CA ALA A 96 -1.12 -7.11 10.28
C ALA A 96 -1.43 -6.12 9.16
N ARG A 97 -1.09 -4.83 9.35
CA ARG A 97 -1.24 -3.81 8.31
C ARG A 97 -0.30 -4.03 7.13
N LEU A 98 0.95 -4.40 7.40
CA LEU A 98 1.91 -4.74 6.34
C LEU A 98 1.39 -5.91 5.50
N ASN A 99 0.93 -6.99 6.12
CA ASN A 99 0.31 -8.10 5.40
C ASN A 99 -0.88 -7.65 4.56
N THR A 100 -1.71 -6.75 5.09
CA THR A 100 -2.86 -6.19 4.34
C THR A 100 -2.41 -5.41 3.11
N ILE A 101 -1.32 -4.64 3.21
CA ILE A 101 -0.74 -3.89 2.08
C ILE A 101 -0.15 -4.84 1.04
N GLU A 102 0.58 -5.86 1.48
CA GLU A 102 1.16 -6.88 0.59
C GLU A 102 0.08 -7.67 -0.14
N ASP A 103 -0.99 -8.08 0.56
CA ASP A 103 -2.14 -8.74 -0.04
C ASP A 103 -2.80 -7.87 -1.12
N GLN A 104 -2.99 -6.58 -0.81
CA GLN A 104 -3.55 -5.64 -1.79
C GLN A 104 -2.62 -5.42 -2.99
N GLY A 105 -1.31 -5.42 -2.76
CA GLY A 105 -0.30 -5.39 -3.82
C GLY A 105 -0.48 -6.55 -4.80
N ARG A 106 -0.60 -7.78 -4.29
CA ARG A 106 -0.84 -8.97 -5.12
C ARG A 106 -2.13 -8.88 -5.91
N VAL A 107 -3.22 -8.44 -5.28
CA VAL A 107 -4.51 -8.25 -5.97
C VAL A 107 -4.40 -7.23 -7.11
N ASN A 108 -3.65 -6.16 -6.90
CA ASN A 108 -3.44 -5.14 -7.93
C ASN A 108 -2.58 -5.69 -9.10
N GLU A 109 -1.55 -6.48 -8.80
CA GLU A 109 -0.72 -7.14 -9.82
C GLU A 109 -1.54 -8.13 -10.66
N ASP A 110 -2.36 -8.96 -10.03
CA ASP A 110 -3.26 -9.89 -10.71
C ASP A 110 -4.26 -9.15 -11.61
N PHE A 111 -4.79 -8.02 -11.13
CA PHE A 111 -5.69 -7.19 -11.92
C PHE A 111 -4.99 -6.58 -13.14
N ILE A 112 -3.77 -6.06 -12.97
CA ILE A 112 -2.97 -5.51 -14.08
C ILE A 112 -2.68 -6.61 -15.11
N PHE A 113 -2.28 -7.80 -14.65
CA PHE A 113 -2.04 -8.93 -15.53
C PHE A 113 -3.29 -9.32 -16.34
N THR A 114 -4.44 -9.40 -15.68
CA THR A 114 -5.72 -9.70 -16.34
C THR A 114 -6.08 -8.64 -17.38
N MET A 115 -5.88 -7.36 -17.07
CA MET A 115 -6.14 -6.27 -18.02
C MET A 115 -5.18 -6.32 -19.21
N GLN A 116 -3.90 -6.61 -18.99
CA GLN A 116 -2.92 -6.76 -20.06
C GLN A 116 -3.24 -7.96 -20.97
N SER A 117 -3.66 -9.09 -20.40
CA SER A 117 -4.11 -10.25 -21.19
C SER A 117 -5.34 -9.91 -22.03
N SER A 118 -6.33 -9.24 -21.44
CA SER A 118 -7.54 -8.83 -22.18
C SER A 118 -7.22 -7.82 -23.29
N LEU A 119 -6.26 -6.93 -23.06
CA LEU A 119 -5.81 -5.98 -24.10
C LEU A 119 -5.12 -6.71 -25.24
N SER A 120 -4.23 -7.67 -24.93
CA SER A 120 -3.56 -8.50 -25.94
C SER A 120 -4.55 -9.29 -26.79
N ASP A 121 -5.56 -9.90 -26.13
CA ASP A 121 -6.61 -10.65 -26.84
C ASP A 121 -7.40 -9.76 -27.83
N ILE A 122 -7.65 -8.50 -27.46
CA ILE A 122 -8.33 -7.54 -28.34
C ILE A 122 -7.43 -7.10 -29.49
N GLU A 123 -6.16 -6.81 -29.22
CA GLU A 123 -5.19 -6.43 -30.23
C GLU A 123 -4.93 -7.55 -31.26
N ASP A 124 -4.82 -8.80 -30.79
CA ASP A 124 -4.62 -9.97 -31.66
C ASP A 124 -5.82 -10.20 -32.60
N ILE A 125 -7.06 -10.00 -32.12
CA ILE A 125 -8.26 -10.10 -32.95
C ILE A 125 -8.25 -9.00 -34.04
N ASP A 126 -7.93 -7.78 -33.68
CA ASP A 126 -7.87 -6.67 -34.63
C ASP A 126 -6.77 -6.88 -35.68
N LEU A 127 -5.63 -7.46 -35.32
CA LEU A 127 -4.54 -7.75 -36.24
C LEU A 127 -4.94 -8.85 -37.24
N ALA A 128 -5.61 -9.91 -36.80
CA ALA A 128 -6.07 -10.98 -37.67
C ALA A 128 -7.10 -10.49 -38.71
N GLU A 129 -8.02 -9.63 -38.29
CA GLU A 129 -8.99 -9.01 -39.19
C GLU A 129 -8.31 -8.06 -40.17
N ALA A 130 -7.36 -7.25 -39.71
CA ALA A 130 -6.60 -6.33 -40.58
C ALA A 130 -5.80 -7.08 -41.64
N VAL A 131 -5.12 -8.17 -41.27
CA VAL A 131 -4.38 -9.03 -42.24
C VAL A 131 -5.32 -9.64 -43.25
N SER A 132 -6.46 -10.15 -42.80
CA SER A 132 -7.46 -10.76 -43.72
C SER A 132 -8.02 -9.73 -44.73
N ARG A 133 -8.32 -8.54 -44.28
CA ARG A 133 -8.75 -7.42 -45.16
C ARG A 133 -7.65 -7.03 -46.13
N PHE A 134 -6.41 -6.94 -45.67
CA PHE A 134 -5.27 -6.63 -46.51
C PHE A 134 -5.08 -7.66 -47.64
N GLU A 135 -5.18 -8.96 -47.33
CA GLU A 135 -5.09 -10.03 -48.35
C GLU A 135 -6.23 -9.95 -49.39
N GLN A 136 -7.46 -9.64 -48.93
CA GLN A 136 -8.61 -9.43 -49.84
C GLN A 136 -8.40 -8.25 -50.79
N GLU A 137 -7.89 -7.12 -50.26
CA GLU A 137 -7.61 -5.95 -51.09
C GLU A 137 -6.47 -6.20 -52.09
N MET A 138 -5.42 -6.91 -51.66
CA MET A 138 -4.35 -7.33 -52.56
C MET A 138 -4.86 -8.25 -53.69
N LEU A 139 -5.75 -9.19 -53.38
CA LEU A 139 -6.37 -10.05 -54.40
C LEU A 139 -7.25 -9.24 -55.35
N ALA A 140 -8.04 -8.31 -54.86
CA ALA A 140 -8.86 -7.39 -55.67
C ALA A 140 -8.00 -6.52 -56.60
N LEU A 141 -6.88 -5.99 -56.10
CA LEU A 141 -5.93 -5.23 -56.89
C LEU A 141 -5.31 -6.06 -58.03
N GLN A 142 -4.89 -7.28 -57.71
CA GLN A 142 -4.36 -8.20 -58.74
C GLN A 142 -5.39 -8.54 -59.81
N ALA A 143 -6.64 -8.78 -59.41
CA ALA A 143 -7.73 -9.05 -60.36
C ALA A 143 -8.02 -7.79 -61.26
N ALA A 144 -8.00 -6.59 -60.65
CA ALA A 144 -8.16 -5.36 -61.40
C ALA A 144 -7.03 -5.12 -62.41
N GLN A 145 -5.77 -5.35 -62.01
CA GLN A 145 -4.61 -5.28 -62.92
C GLN A 145 -4.71 -6.29 -64.08
N GLN A 146 -5.13 -7.53 -63.78
CA GLN A 146 -5.31 -8.54 -64.80
C GLN A 146 -6.44 -8.19 -65.77
N SER A 147 -7.56 -7.67 -65.26
CA SER A 147 -8.66 -7.18 -66.06
C SER A 147 -8.26 -5.98 -66.96
N PHE A 148 -7.47 -5.06 -66.41
CA PHE A 148 -6.94 -3.91 -67.16
C PHE A 148 -6.03 -4.35 -68.32
N ASN A 149 -5.12 -5.30 -68.05
CA ASN A 149 -4.26 -5.87 -69.09
C ASN A 149 -5.07 -6.62 -70.17
N MET A 150 -6.14 -7.30 -69.80
CA MET A 150 -7.03 -7.98 -70.73
C MET A 150 -7.81 -6.98 -71.61
N VAL A 151 -8.30 -5.89 -71.03
CA VAL A 151 -8.97 -4.81 -71.76
C VAL A 151 -8.01 -4.05 -72.68
N GLN A 152 -6.76 -3.83 -72.25
CA GLN A 152 -5.74 -3.26 -73.14
C GLN A 152 -5.40 -4.16 -74.32
N SER A 153 -5.33 -5.49 -74.12
CA SER A 153 -5.08 -6.46 -75.18
C SER A 153 -6.26 -6.58 -76.17
N LEU A 154 -7.48 -6.27 -75.72
CA LEU A 154 -8.70 -6.22 -76.52
C LEU A 154 -8.96 -4.82 -77.14
N SER A 155 -8.05 -3.86 -76.93
CA SER A 155 -8.20 -2.52 -77.47
C SER A 155 -8.36 -2.53 -78.97
N LEU A 156 -9.39 -1.89 -79.45
CA LEU A 156 -9.79 -1.74 -80.84
C LEU A 156 -8.68 -1.18 -81.80
N PHE A 157 -7.56 -0.72 -81.23
CA PHE A 157 -6.41 -0.23 -82.00
C PHE A 157 -5.59 -1.29 -82.73
N ASN A 158 -5.80 -2.58 -82.41
CA ASN A 158 -5.17 -3.68 -83.15
C ASN A 158 -6.01 -4.14 -84.38
N TYR A 159 -7.15 -3.46 -84.63
CA TYR A 159 -8.06 -3.90 -85.69
C TYR A 159 -8.24 -2.82 -86.75
N LEU A 160 -7.45 -1.75 -86.70
CA LEU A 160 -7.31 -0.72 -87.73
C LEU A 160 -5.90 -0.81 -88.34
#